data_14df4bc4f447bdb36fea8f510629520b
#
_entry.id   14df4bc4f447bdb36fea8f510629520b
#
_cell.length_a   1.000
_cell.length_b   1.000
_cell.length_c   1.000
_cell.angle_alpha   90.00
_cell.angle_beta   90.00
_cell.angle_gamma   90.00
#
_symmetry.space_group_name_H-M   'P 1'
#
loop_
_entity.id
_entity.type
_entity.pdbx_description
1 polymer ?
#
loop_
_entity_poly.entity_id
_entity_poly.type
_entity_poly.pdbx_seq_one_letter_code
_entity_poly.pdbx_strand_id
1 'polypeptide(L)'
;MVMFVAIFLFICSLIKNNIVRAVVATVGVVFIAAQMFSLYSTHTFVGYQFYVHANIRDVDGMQGVFLKQIVVVGSTAAVLWVVYFFSYRVLQRILSRASRWERFAAMEMCALLLVVMCGLVILRGNFVRDTKTLLPLFASKHSDDFRAVLEQYGMGDYVSPEHIEAIADGRNVIVISMESMEKNILLCPDSLTPHLNRLKNEWHSIDIYPNNGSSWTSGSLYTSLTGFPAEFGIGGNQIFHTAVHSNISSIVDVFRKNDYRTIFIIGNAEFSGTRSILTTFHFDEIVDYFWAPDTFDVSALGLHDRDLFALAKIKVEEQLGRGKPFFMFISTTDSHFPDGIVDPKMQGVVSPRNNGFDFCVSVLDYVVGDFIDYLRCRRVIDNTTIFLYPDHLKMGTPPTCGDPNDRRLYVISNSASLPQQQKRLYQIDIPHIILQGAGVRHNLHFLTDYIADDDKNLWIEQHLTPLTEINTSGIVRNSKILVDSDTVTPDRGIVK
;
A
#
# COMPACT_ATOMS: atom_id res chain seq x y z
N MET A 1 -0.29 -4.72 27.24
CA MET A 1 -1.19 -5.83 26.84
C MET A 1 -1.52 -6.78 27.98
N VAL A 2 -0.55 -7.40 28.70
CA VAL A 2 -0.80 -8.35 29.81
C VAL A 2 -1.73 -7.75 30.88
N MET A 3 -1.49 -6.51 31.30
CA MET A 3 -2.33 -5.81 32.28
C MET A 3 -3.77 -5.58 31.78
N PHE A 4 -3.94 -5.25 30.49
CA PHE A 4 -5.26 -5.11 29.88
C PHE A 4 -6.02 -6.43 29.87
N VAL A 5 -5.36 -7.53 29.49
CA VAL A 5 -5.92 -8.89 29.55
C VAL A 5 -6.36 -9.24 30.97
N ALA A 6 -5.55 -8.96 31.99
CA ALA A 6 -5.85 -9.26 33.39
C ALA A 6 -7.07 -8.44 33.89
N ILE A 7 -7.14 -7.17 33.59
CA ILE A 7 -8.28 -6.30 33.96
C ILE A 7 -9.55 -6.76 33.25
N PHE A 8 -9.46 -7.09 31.97
CA PHE A 8 -10.59 -7.56 31.20
C PHE A 8 -11.12 -8.89 31.72
N LEU A 9 -10.21 -9.82 32.08
CA LEU A 9 -10.52 -11.07 32.77
C LEU A 9 -11.30 -10.80 34.06
N PHE A 10 -10.84 -9.84 34.87
CA PHE A 10 -11.49 -9.47 36.12
C PHE A 10 -12.91 -8.92 35.88
N ILE A 11 -13.09 -8.03 34.92
CA ILE A 11 -14.40 -7.45 34.56
C ILE A 11 -15.37 -8.56 34.13
N CYS A 12 -14.95 -9.45 33.23
CA CYS A 12 -15.76 -10.59 32.79
C CYS A 12 -16.19 -11.47 33.97
N SER A 13 -15.34 -11.64 34.96
CA SER A 13 -15.62 -12.47 36.15
C SER A 13 -16.62 -11.86 37.13
N LEU A 14 -16.86 -10.56 37.08
CA LEU A 14 -17.89 -9.87 37.87
C LEU A 14 -19.31 -10.04 37.28
N ILE A 15 -19.40 -10.35 36.00
CA ILE A 15 -20.69 -10.47 35.30
C ILE A 15 -21.34 -11.81 35.61
N LYS A 16 -22.45 -11.78 36.32
CA LYS A 16 -23.18 -13.00 36.73
C LYS A 16 -24.00 -13.58 35.57
N ASN A 17 -24.62 -12.77 34.74
CA ASN A 17 -25.43 -13.23 33.61
C ASN A 17 -24.53 -13.84 32.52
N ASN A 18 -24.80 -15.10 32.17
CA ASN A 18 -23.98 -15.85 31.21
C ASN A 18 -24.02 -15.25 29.81
N ILE A 19 -25.16 -14.72 29.35
CA ILE A 19 -25.30 -14.13 28.01
C ILE A 19 -24.47 -12.83 27.95
N VAL A 20 -24.66 -11.93 28.91
CA VAL A 20 -23.92 -10.66 28.98
C VAL A 20 -22.43 -10.93 29.07
N ARG A 21 -22.02 -11.91 29.91
CA ARG A 21 -20.63 -12.31 30.03
C ARG A 21 -20.04 -12.84 28.71
N ALA A 22 -20.78 -13.67 27.99
CA ALA A 22 -20.36 -14.19 26.69
C ALA A 22 -20.21 -13.07 25.66
N VAL A 23 -21.16 -12.12 25.60
CA VAL A 23 -21.07 -10.94 24.71
C VAL A 23 -19.87 -10.09 25.03
N VAL A 24 -19.66 -9.73 26.30
CA VAL A 24 -18.51 -8.91 26.75
C VAL A 24 -17.21 -9.64 26.47
N ALA A 25 -17.12 -10.95 26.77
CA ALA A 25 -15.93 -11.76 26.46
C ALA A 25 -15.64 -11.77 24.96
N THR A 26 -16.65 -11.96 24.12
CA THR A 26 -16.47 -11.96 22.65
C THR A 26 -15.97 -10.63 22.14
N VAL A 27 -16.59 -9.52 22.52
CA VAL A 27 -16.17 -8.17 22.10
C VAL A 27 -14.72 -7.88 22.53
N GLY A 28 -14.37 -8.19 23.76
CA GLY A 28 -13.01 -7.97 24.26
C GLY A 28 -11.97 -8.86 23.61
N VAL A 29 -12.29 -10.13 23.35
CA VAL A 29 -11.38 -11.05 22.65
C VAL A 29 -11.18 -10.61 21.21
N VAL A 30 -12.22 -10.18 20.49
CA VAL A 30 -12.10 -9.65 19.12
C VAL A 30 -11.22 -8.42 19.11
N PHE A 31 -11.41 -7.49 20.05
CA PHE A 31 -10.56 -6.30 20.17
C PHE A 31 -9.09 -6.67 20.45
N ILE A 32 -8.86 -7.59 21.39
CA ILE A 32 -7.50 -8.04 21.72
C ILE A 32 -6.86 -8.76 20.52
N ALA A 33 -7.62 -9.60 19.83
CA ALA A 33 -7.14 -10.32 18.66
C ALA A 33 -6.72 -9.35 17.53
N ALA A 34 -7.52 -8.31 17.26
CA ALA A 34 -7.18 -7.28 16.29
C ALA A 34 -5.89 -6.55 16.68
N GLN A 35 -5.73 -6.17 17.95
CA GLN A 35 -4.51 -5.53 18.44
C GLN A 35 -3.30 -6.47 18.37
N MET A 36 -3.48 -7.76 18.67
CA MET A 36 -2.42 -8.77 18.57
C MET A 36 -2.01 -9.00 17.12
N PHE A 37 -2.98 -9.08 16.21
CA PHE A 37 -2.70 -9.24 14.78
C PHE A 37 -1.88 -8.05 14.26
N SER A 38 -2.31 -6.84 14.57
CA SER A 38 -1.59 -5.62 14.20
C SER A 38 -0.17 -5.60 14.77
N LEU A 39 -0.01 -5.82 16.08
CA LEU A 39 1.30 -5.86 16.74
C LEU A 39 2.22 -6.95 16.17
N TYR A 40 1.68 -8.14 15.89
CA TYR A 40 2.45 -9.26 15.36
C TYR A 40 2.87 -9.02 13.92
N SER A 41 1.99 -8.39 13.14
CA SER A 41 2.23 -8.11 11.73
C SER A 41 3.04 -6.81 11.53
N THR A 42 2.66 -5.69 12.16
CA THR A 42 3.21 -4.36 11.87
C THR A 42 4.07 -3.77 12.98
N HIS A 43 4.21 -4.47 14.13
CA HIS A 43 4.85 -3.98 15.36
C HIS A 43 4.21 -2.69 15.94
N THR A 44 3.01 -2.33 15.45
CA THR A 44 2.22 -1.18 15.93
C THR A 44 0.83 -1.63 16.36
N PHE A 45 0.18 -0.85 17.23
CA PHE A 45 -1.23 -1.04 17.53
C PHE A 45 -2.09 -0.62 16.35
N VAL A 46 -3.33 -1.16 16.31
CA VAL A 46 -4.35 -0.72 15.34
C VAL A 46 -4.48 0.80 15.37
N GLY A 47 -4.29 1.43 14.23
CA GLY A 47 -4.34 2.88 14.04
C GLY A 47 -5.23 3.29 12.87
N TYR A 48 -5.16 4.58 12.49
CA TYR A 48 -5.93 5.18 11.41
C TYR A 48 -5.96 4.34 10.12
N GLN A 49 -4.81 3.89 9.67
CA GLN A 49 -4.66 3.07 8.46
C GLN A 49 -5.52 1.79 8.51
N PHE A 50 -5.59 1.13 9.67
CA PHE A 50 -6.43 -0.05 9.84
C PHE A 50 -7.91 0.25 9.60
N TYR A 51 -8.41 1.38 10.14
CA TYR A 51 -9.82 1.74 9.99
C TYR A 51 -10.18 2.16 8.57
N VAL A 52 -9.25 2.77 7.85
CA VAL A 52 -9.44 3.19 6.45
C VAL A 52 -9.41 1.99 5.50
N HIS A 53 -8.53 1.00 5.78
CA HIS A 53 -8.32 -0.15 4.90
C HIS A 53 -9.01 -1.44 5.36
N ALA A 54 -9.69 -1.45 6.53
CA ALA A 54 -10.43 -2.61 7.01
C ALA A 54 -11.63 -2.92 6.11
N ASN A 55 -11.40 -3.70 5.06
CA ASN A 55 -12.39 -4.11 4.08
C ASN A 55 -12.45 -5.63 3.99
N ILE A 56 -13.65 -6.21 4.07
CA ILE A 56 -13.84 -7.65 3.98
C ILE A 56 -13.45 -8.18 2.57
N ARG A 57 -13.61 -7.38 1.52
CA ARG A 57 -13.28 -7.79 0.14
C ARG A 57 -11.77 -7.87 -0.10
N ASP A 58 -10.98 -7.05 0.59
CA ASP A 58 -9.51 -7.08 0.47
C ASP A 58 -8.89 -8.26 1.25
N VAL A 59 -9.70 -9.02 2.01
CA VAL A 59 -9.27 -10.26 2.69
C VAL A 59 -9.01 -11.39 1.70
N ASP A 60 -9.64 -11.37 0.52
CA ASP A 60 -9.36 -12.34 -0.54
C ASP A 60 -7.92 -12.14 -1.07
N GLY A 61 -7.11 -13.19 -0.96
CA GLY A 61 -5.67 -13.16 -1.27
C GLY A 61 -4.78 -12.92 -0.05
N MET A 62 -5.22 -12.16 0.97
CA MET A 62 -4.44 -11.95 2.20
C MET A 62 -4.30 -13.24 3.03
N GLN A 63 -5.22 -14.20 2.90
CA GLN A 63 -5.19 -15.45 3.66
C GLN A 63 -3.90 -16.24 3.44
N GLY A 64 -3.40 -16.29 2.21
CA GLY A 64 -2.15 -16.97 1.89
C GLY A 64 -0.91 -16.30 2.53
N VAL A 65 -0.88 -14.98 2.53
CA VAL A 65 0.23 -14.18 3.05
C VAL A 65 0.29 -14.18 4.58
N PHE A 66 -0.90 -14.11 5.24
CA PHE A 66 -1.01 -13.97 6.70
C PHE A 66 -1.47 -15.23 7.41
N LEU A 67 -1.44 -16.41 6.77
CA LEU A 67 -1.95 -17.67 7.35
C LEU A 67 -1.35 -17.98 8.72
N LYS A 68 -0.03 -17.82 8.87
CA LYS A 68 0.67 -18.05 10.14
C LYS A 68 0.15 -17.11 11.25
N GLN A 69 0.01 -15.82 10.95
CA GLN A 69 -0.48 -14.81 11.87
C GLN A 69 -1.95 -15.08 12.24
N ILE A 70 -2.79 -15.42 11.27
CA ILE A 70 -4.20 -15.78 11.46
C ILE A 70 -4.34 -16.98 12.40
N VAL A 71 -3.55 -18.05 12.17
CA VAL A 71 -3.60 -19.27 12.99
C VAL A 71 -3.15 -18.98 14.43
N VAL A 72 -2.02 -18.26 14.63
CA VAL A 72 -1.50 -17.94 15.95
C VAL A 72 -2.47 -17.04 16.72
N VAL A 73 -2.95 -15.96 16.09
CA VAL A 73 -3.88 -15.01 16.73
C VAL A 73 -5.25 -15.66 16.99
N GLY A 74 -5.77 -16.42 16.02
CA GLY A 74 -7.05 -17.13 16.15
C GLY A 74 -7.03 -18.18 17.27
N SER A 75 -5.96 -18.99 17.37
CA SER A 75 -5.78 -19.95 18.44
C SER A 75 -5.69 -19.27 19.80
N THR A 76 -4.93 -18.17 19.90
CA THR A 76 -4.80 -17.38 21.14
C THR A 76 -6.14 -16.76 21.52
N ALA A 77 -6.89 -16.21 20.56
CA ALA A 77 -8.21 -15.66 20.79
C ALA A 77 -9.20 -16.71 21.32
N ALA A 78 -9.20 -17.93 20.76
CA ALA A 78 -10.04 -19.02 21.24
C ALA A 78 -9.71 -19.40 22.69
N VAL A 79 -8.44 -19.51 23.04
CA VAL A 79 -8.00 -19.77 24.42
C VAL A 79 -8.42 -18.65 25.35
N LEU A 80 -8.21 -17.39 24.97
CA LEU A 80 -8.62 -16.22 25.76
C LEU A 80 -10.13 -16.17 25.97
N TRP A 81 -10.92 -16.50 24.95
CA TRP A 81 -12.38 -16.54 25.08
C TRP A 81 -12.82 -17.56 26.13
N VAL A 82 -12.27 -18.78 26.09
CA VAL A 82 -12.54 -19.82 27.10
C VAL A 82 -12.15 -19.34 28.49
N VAL A 83 -10.95 -18.77 28.64
CA VAL A 83 -10.46 -18.24 29.92
C VAL A 83 -11.38 -17.13 30.44
N TYR A 84 -11.76 -16.16 29.62
CA TYR A 84 -12.65 -15.07 30.02
C TYR A 84 -14.03 -15.57 30.39
N PHE A 85 -14.61 -16.48 29.62
CA PHE A 85 -15.93 -17.02 29.88
C PHE A 85 -16.01 -17.78 31.21
N PHE A 86 -14.96 -18.57 31.50
CA PHE A 86 -14.90 -19.39 32.72
C PHE A 86 -14.25 -18.69 33.91
N SER A 87 -13.63 -17.54 33.74
CA SER A 87 -12.99 -16.75 34.82
C SER A 87 -13.94 -16.47 36.00
N TYR A 88 -15.24 -16.32 35.70
CA TYR A 88 -16.29 -16.14 36.69
C TYR A 88 -16.26 -17.22 37.80
N ARG A 89 -16.11 -18.49 37.44
CA ARG A 89 -16.12 -19.60 38.41
C ARG A 89 -14.92 -19.56 39.35
N VAL A 90 -13.75 -19.19 38.81
CA VAL A 90 -12.51 -19.13 39.58
C VAL A 90 -12.55 -17.93 40.53
N LEU A 91 -12.85 -16.74 40.01
CA LEU A 91 -12.80 -15.52 40.80
C LEU A 91 -13.93 -15.44 41.84
N GLN A 92 -15.12 -15.99 41.56
CA GLN A 92 -16.21 -16.11 42.55
C GLN A 92 -15.80 -16.99 43.74
N ARG A 93 -15.02 -18.07 43.51
CA ARG A 93 -14.43 -18.87 44.59
C ARG A 93 -13.44 -18.08 45.43
N ILE A 94 -12.59 -17.26 44.78
CA ILE A 94 -11.64 -16.40 45.47
C ILE A 94 -12.36 -15.30 46.24
N LEU A 95 -13.26 -14.59 45.60
CA LEU A 95 -14.04 -13.50 46.21
C LEU A 95 -14.98 -13.96 47.33
N SER A 96 -15.49 -15.21 47.28
CA SER A 96 -16.33 -15.75 48.36
C SER A 96 -15.54 -15.95 49.65
N ARG A 97 -14.21 -16.13 49.58
CA ARG A 97 -13.31 -16.27 50.74
C ARG A 97 -12.77 -14.95 51.25
N ALA A 98 -12.88 -13.88 50.43
CA ALA A 98 -12.42 -12.55 50.78
C ALA A 98 -13.41 -11.81 51.66
N SER A 99 -12.94 -10.99 52.58
CA SER A 99 -13.75 -10.09 53.40
C SER A 99 -14.40 -9.00 52.52
N ARG A 100 -15.44 -8.35 53.08
CA ARG A 100 -16.13 -7.27 52.39
C ARG A 100 -15.19 -6.11 52.00
N TRP A 101 -14.20 -5.81 52.84
CA TRP A 101 -13.21 -4.75 52.62
C TRP A 101 -12.21 -5.14 51.51
N GLU A 102 -11.73 -6.37 51.49
CA GLU A 102 -10.83 -6.85 50.44
C GLU A 102 -11.49 -6.85 49.06
N ARG A 103 -12.78 -7.20 48.99
CA ARG A 103 -13.57 -7.12 47.73
C ARG A 103 -13.70 -5.69 47.25
N PHE A 104 -14.01 -4.75 48.15
CA PHE A 104 -14.13 -3.35 47.82
C PHE A 104 -12.80 -2.77 47.35
N ALA A 105 -11.71 -3.00 48.10
CA ALA A 105 -10.36 -2.58 47.74
C ALA A 105 -9.89 -3.14 46.39
N ALA A 106 -10.20 -4.41 46.08
CA ALA A 106 -9.89 -5.01 44.77
C ALA A 106 -10.67 -4.36 43.64
N MET A 107 -11.94 -4.01 43.83
CA MET A 107 -12.75 -3.28 42.85
C MET A 107 -12.24 -1.89 42.58
N GLU A 108 -11.89 -1.12 43.64
CA GLU A 108 -11.31 0.22 43.49
C GLU A 108 -9.94 0.18 42.80
N MET A 109 -9.10 -0.78 43.16
CA MET A 109 -7.79 -0.95 42.50
C MET A 109 -7.95 -1.28 41.02
N CYS A 110 -8.89 -2.15 40.64
CA CYS A 110 -9.16 -2.45 39.24
C CYS A 110 -9.73 -1.26 38.47
N ALA A 111 -10.62 -0.48 39.10
CA ALA A 111 -11.13 0.75 38.52
C ALA A 111 -10.02 1.79 38.31
N LEU A 112 -9.13 1.98 39.30
CA LEU A 112 -7.97 2.86 39.19
C LEU A 112 -7.01 2.41 38.09
N LEU A 113 -6.68 1.11 38.02
CA LEU A 113 -5.83 0.55 36.99
C LEU A 113 -6.44 0.70 35.60
N LEU A 114 -7.77 0.55 35.47
CA LEU A 114 -8.49 0.80 34.21
C LEU A 114 -8.38 2.25 33.79
N VAL A 115 -8.59 3.21 34.72
CA VAL A 115 -8.46 4.64 34.45
C VAL A 115 -7.03 4.99 34.04
N VAL A 116 -6.02 4.48 34.75
CA VAL A 116 -4.61 4.70 34.41
C VAL A 116 -4.27 4.12 33.04
N MET A 117 -4.77 2.92 32.72
CA MET A 117 -4.55 2.31 31.41
C MET A 117 -5.24 3.06 30.30
N CYS A 118 -6.50 3.45 30.49
CA CYS A 118 -7.21 4.31 29.52
C CYS A 118 -6.45 5.63 29.32
N GLY A 119 -5.97 6.23 30.39
CA GLY A 119 -5.13 7.43 30.33
C GLY A 119 -3.82 7.21 29.55
N LEU A 120 -3.12 6.11 29.78
CA LEU A 120 -1.90 5.78 29.05
C LEU A 120 -2.16 5.48 27.57
N VAL A 121 -3.25 4.78 27.24
CA VAL A 121 -3.66 4.52 25.84
C VAL A 121 -4.05 5.83 25.16
N ILE A 122 -4.74 6.73 25.85
CA ILE A 122 -5.12 8.05 25.32
C ILE A 122 -3.88 8.96 25.13
N LEU A 123 -2.95 8.95 26.08
CA LEU A 123 -1.80 9.87 26.09
C LEU A 123 -0.62 9.36 25.23
N ARG A 124 -0.42 8.04 25.17
CA ARG A 124 0.69 7.41 24.43
C ARG A 124 0.28 6.70 23.17
N GLY A 125 -1.00 6.35 23.04
CA GLY A 125 -1.54 5.74 21.82
C GLY A 125 -1.95 6.79 20.80
N ASN A 126 -2.06 6.37 19.55
CA ASN A 126 -2.55 7.23 18.46
C ASN A 126 -4.06 7.54 18.57
N PHE A 127 -4.76 7.07 19.62
CA PHE A 127 -6.22 7.13 19.70
C PHE A 127 -6.77 8.56 19.56
N VAL A 128 -6.19 9.55 20.24
CA VAL A 128 -6.63 10.95 20.13
C VAL A 128 -6.34 11.52 18.75
N ARG A 129 -5.16 11.19 18.21
CA ARG A 129 -4.76 11.58 16.86
C ARG A 129 -5.68 10.93 15.84
N ASP A 130 -5.88 9.62 15.91
CA ASP A 130 -6.73 8.86 15.00
C ASP A 130 -8.19 9.29 15.06
N THR A 131 -8.72 9.59 16.26
CA THR A 131 -10.08 10.10 16.43
C THR A 131 -10.22 11.48 15.80
N LYS A 132 -9.25 12.38 16.00
CA LYS A 132 -9.24 13.72 15.37
C LYS A 132 -9.16 13.62 13.85
N THR A 133 -8.49 12.61 13.32
CA THR A 133 -8.35 12.38 11.88
C THR A 133 -9.61 11.73 11.28
N LEU A 134 -10.19 10.75 11.97
CA LEU A 134 -11.35 9.99 11.47
C LEU A 134 -12.66 10.80 11.53
N LEU A 135 -12.91 11.55 12.59
CA LEU A 135 -14.17 12.28 12.77
C LEU A 135 -14.49 13.24 11.59
N PRO A 136 -13.55 14.07 11.09
CA PRO A 136 -13.80 14.90 9.92
C PRO A 136 -14.10 14.09 8.65
N LEU A 137 -13.51 12.89 8.49
CA LEU A 137 -13.72 12.05 7.31
C LEU A 137 -15.15 11.48 7.23
N PHE A 138 -15.83 11.29 8.38
CA PHE A 138 -17.26 10.96 8.37
C PHE A 138 -18.15 12.12 7.88
N ALA A 139 -17.64 13.34 7.95
CA ALA A 139 -18.32 14.54 7.49
C ALA A 139 -17.91 15.00 6.09
N SER A 140 -16.87 14.38 5.51
CA SER A 140 -16.41 14.69 4.15
C SER A 140 -17.54 14.42 3.14
N LYS A 141 -17.76 15.37 2.23
CA LYS A 141 -18.85 15.33 1.25
C LYS A 141 -18.30 14.98 -0.11
N HIS A 142 -18.83 13.94 -0.69
CA HIS A 142 -18.70 13.73 -2.12
C HIS A 142 -19.54 14.78 -2.87
N SER A 143 -18.97 15.39 -3.91
CA SER A 143 -19.66 16.29 -4.82
C SER A 143 -19.56 15.74 -6.24
N ASP A 144 -20.66 15.81 -6.97
CA ASP A 144 -20.66 15.49 -8.41
C ASP A 144 -20.02 16.62 -9.25
N ASP A 145 -19.87 17.81 -8.67
CA ASP A 145 -19.19 18.95 -9.29
C ASP A 145 -17.72 18.99 -8.81
N PHE A 146 -16.87 18.22 -9.48
CA PHE A 146 -15.44 18.18 -9.20
C PHE A 146 -14.75 19.54 -9.38
N ARG A 147 -15.20 20.32 -10.37
CA ARG A 147 -14.62 21.64 -10.63
C ARG A 147 -14.86 22.60 -9.46
N ALA A 148 -16.08 22.63 -8.93
CA ALA A 148 -16.40 23.45 -7.78
C ALA A 148 -15.57 23.04 -6.52
N VAL A 149 -15.30 21.74 -6.34
CA VAL A 149 -14.43 21.26 -5.26
C VAL A 149 -13.00 21.77 -5.43
N LEU A 150 -12.44 21.68 -6.63
CA LEU A 150 -11.10 22.21 -6.91
C LEU A 150 -11.00 23.71 -6.66
N GLU A 151 -11.98 24.49 -7.12
CA GLU A 151 -12.03 25.95 -6.90
C GLU A 151 -12.13 26.30 -5.41
N GLN A 152 -12.91 25.55 -4.62
CA GLN A 152 -13.03 25.71 -3.17
C GLN A 152 -11.66 25.56 -2.47
N TYR A 153 -10.79 24.70 -2.98
CA TYR A 153 -9.46 24.44 -2.40
C TYR A 153 -8.31 25.16 -3.13
N GLY A 154 -8.64 26.17 -3.96
CA GLY A 154 -7.64 27.00 -4.63
C GLY A 154 -6.92 26.34 -5.81
N MET A 155 -7.49 25.26 -6.36
CA MET A 155 -6.95 24.50 -7.49
C MET A 155 -7.74 24.77 -8.78
N GLY A 156 -8.20 26.00 -8.96
CA GLY A 156 -9.05 26.39 -10.09
C GLY A 156 -8.37 26.31 -11.47
N ASP A 157 -7.07 26.25 -11.54
CA ASP A 157 -6.26 26.04 -12.75
C ASP A 157 -5.84 24.57 -12.97
N TYR A 158 -6.33 23.64 -12.14
CA TYR A 158 -6.11 22.21 -12.33
C TYR A 158 -6.62 21.73 -13.69
N VAL A 159 -5.80 20.95 -14.40
CA VAL A 159 -6.08 20.47 -15.75
C VAL A 159 -6.69 19.07 -15.67
N SER A 160 -7.96 18.92 -16.06
CA SER A 160 -8.65 17.62 -16.16
C SER A 160 -8.19 16.83 -17.40
N PRO A 161 -8.40 15.50 -17.45
CA PRO A 161 -7.87 14.63 -18.51
C PRO A 161 -8.21 15.06 -19.94
N GLU A 162 -9.41 15.62 -20.16
CA GLU A 162 -9.85 16.09 -21.48
C GLU A 162 -9.07 17.32 -21.97
N HIS A 163 -8.53 18.13 -21.06
CA HIS A 163 -7.83 19.39 -21.36
C HIS A 163 -6.30 19.25 -21.34
N ILE A 164 -5.79 18.02 -21.19
CA ILE A 164 -4.34 17.79 -21.21
C ILE A 164 -3.78 18.16 -22.59
N GLU A 165 -2.77 19.03 -22.59
CA GLU A 165 -1.90 19.28 -23.71
C GLU A 165 -0.51 18.74 -23.36
N ALA A 166 -0.02 17.79 -24.15
CA ALA A 166 1.27 17.17 -23.89
C ALA A 166 1.97 16.77 -25.20
N ILE A 167 3.31 16.88 -25.20
CA ILE A 167 4.17 16.47 -26.31
C ILE A 167 5.31 15.62 -25.73
N ALA A 168 5.35 14.36 -26.10
CA ALA A 168 6.44 13.44 -25.79
C ALA A 168 7.40 13.30 -27.00
N ASP A 169 8.63 12.90 -26.73
CA ASP A 169 9.70 12.75 -27.73
C ASP A 169 9.64 11.42 -28.50
N GLY A 170 8.71 10.53 -28.17
CA GLY A 170 8.52 9.24 -28.81
C GLY A 170 9.43 8.11 -28.29
N ARG A 171 10.21 8.37 -27.24
CA ARG A 171 11.00 7.32 -26.57
C ARG A 171 10.08 6.43 -25.74
N ASN A 172 10.37 5.13 -25.67
CA ASN A 172 9.68 4.24 -24.74
C ASN A 172 9.95 4.66 -23.29
N VAL A 173 8.99 4.38 -22.43
CA VAL A 173 9.11 4.62 -21.00
C VAL A 173 8.81 3.33 -20.23
N ILE A 174 9.73 2.91 -19.37
CA ILE A 174 9.54 1.77 -18.47
C ILE A 174 9.68 2.27 -17.03
N VAL A 175 8.67 2.00 -16.24
CA VAL A 175 8.64 2.27 -14.80
C VAL A 175 8.64 0.95 -14.05
N ILE A 176 9.57 0.76 -13.11
CA ILE A 176 9.63 -0.40 -12.24
C ILE A 176 9.42 0.08 -10.81
N SER A 177 8.24 -0.19 -10.28
CA SER A 177 7.84 0.04 -8.89
C SER A 177 8.19 -1.19 -8.08
N MET A 178 9.16 -1.05 -7.17
CA MET A 178 9.75 -2.15 -6.42
C MET A 178 9.14 -2.24 -5.04
N GLU A 179 8.43 -3.34 -4.76
CA GLU A 179 7.77 -3.59 -3.48
C GLU A 179 8.73 -3.48 -2.30
N SER A 180 8.44 -2.57 -1.35
CA SER A 180 9.14 -2.42 -0.06
C SER A 180 10.66 -2.18 -0.12
N MET A 181 11.23 -1.75 -1.26
CA MET A 181 12.68 -1.62 -1.52
C MET A 181 13.26 -0.28 -1.07
N GLU A 182 12.96 0.17 0.14
CA GLU A 182 13.44 1.46 0.66
C GLU A 182 14.97 1.64 0.62
N LYS A 183 15.42 2.91 0.66
CA LYS A 183 16.83 3.29 0.50
C LYS A 183 17.79 2.58 1.47
N ASN A 184 17.37 2.34 2.70
CA ASN A 184 18.21 1.70 3.70
C ASN A 184 18.64 0.27 3.29
N ILE A 185 17.86 -0.42 2.46
CA ILE A 185 18.21 -1.74 1.91
C ILE A 185 19.43 -1.66 1.01
N LEU A 186 19.61 -0.57 0.25
CA LEU A 186 20.79 -0.38 -0.59
C LEU A 186 22.10 -0.20 0.20
N LEU A 187 21.99 0.11 1.51
CA LEU A 187 23.12 0.32 2.41
C LEU A 187 23.56 -0.93 3.16
N CYS A 188 22.90 -2.09 2.92
CA CYS A 188 23.22 -3.31 3.62
C CYS A 188 24.63 -3.82 3.27
N PRO A 189 25.49 -4.07 4.29
CA PRO A 189 26.90 -4.46 4.08
C PRO A 189 27.05 -5.76 3.30
N ASP A 190 26.11 -6.70 3.46
CA ASP A 190 26.13 -8.01 2.82
C ASP A 190 25.72 -7.97 1.35
N SER A 191 25.65 -6.77 0.77
CA SER A 191 25.31 -6.53 -0.64
C SER A 191 24.07 -7.32 -1.09
N LEU A 192 22.91 -7.01 -0.47
CA LEU A 192 21.64 -7.58 -0.89
C LEU A 192 21.27 -7.16 -2.30
N THR A 193 21.76 -5.99 -2.73
CA THR A 193 21.35 -5.29 -3.96
C THR A 193 22.53 -4.85 -4.82
N PRO A 194 23.41 -5.78 -5.27
CA PRO A 194 24.60 -5.41 -6.07
C PRO A 194 24.24 -4.78 -7.42
N HIS A 195 23.14 -5.24 -8.08
CA HIS A 195 22.75 -4.69 -9.39
C HIS A 195 22.15 -3.29 -9.25
N LEU A 196 21.27 -3.04 -8.29
CA LEU A 196 20.71 -1.73 -8.03
C LEU A 196 21.80 -0.73 -7.60
N ASN A 197 22.76 -1.14 -6.79
CA ASN A 197 23.92 -0.31 -6.42
C ASN A 197 24.80 0.01 -7.62
N ARG A 198 25.00 -0.94 -8.55
CA ARG A 198 25.68 -0.68 -9.82
C ARG A 198 24.91 0.35 -10.64
N LEU A 199 23.60 0.16 -10.85
CA LEU A 199 22.74 1.09 -11.59
C LEU A 199 22.73 2.48 -10.96
N LYS A 200 22.67 2.58 -9.64
CA LYS A 200 22.75 3.86 -8.91
C LYS A 200 24.06 4.61 -9.19
N ASN A 201 25.17 3.90 -9.39
CA ASN A 201 26.47 4.49 -9.72
C ASN A 201 26.61 4.84 -11.20
N GLU A 202 25.95 4.10 -12.10
CA GLU A 202 25.99 4.31 -13.55
C GLU A 202 24.99 5.37 -14.03
N TRP A 203 23.85 5.49 -13.36
CA TRP A 203 22.73 6.34 -13.72
C TRP A 203 22.53 7.49 -12.74
N HIS A 204 21.57 8.34 -13.01
CA HIS A 204 21.18 9.40 -12.09
C HIS A 204 20.27 8.83 -10.98
N SER A 205 20.45 9.32 -9.76
CA SER A 205 19.58 8.95 -8.64
C SER A 205 19.26 10.16 -7.77
N ILE A 206 18.03 10.20 -7.25
CA ILE A 206 17.53 11.20 -6.32
C ILE A 206 16.84 10.53 -5.14
N ASP A 207 16.94 11.15 -3.98
CA ASP A 207 16.21 10.71 -2.78
C ASP A 207 14.81 11.30 -2.77
N ILE A 208 13.83 10.51 -2.30
CA ILE A 208 12.44 10.93 -2.12
C ILE A 208 12.00 10.62 -0.70
N TYR A 209 11.22 11.52 -0.11
CA TYR A 209 10.58 11.31 1.17
C TYR A 209 9.24 10.57 0.98
N PRO A 210 8.91 9.62 1.88
CA PRO A 210 7.58 9.05 1.90
C PRO A 210 6.54 10.10 2.32
N ASN A 211 5.29 9.95 1.90
CA ASN A 211 4.19 10.75 2.41
C ASN A 211 2.99 9.88 2.81
N ASN A 212 2.14 10.44 3.66
CA ASN A 212 0.87 9.80 4.03
C ASN A 212 0.00 9.60 2.80
N GLY A 213 -0.86 8.59 2.83
CA GLY A 213 -1.67 8.20 1.68
C GLY A 213 -0.92 7.40 0.60
N SER A 214 0.39 7.10 0.79
CA SER A 214 1.21 6.37 -0.19
C SER A 214 2.04 5.25 0.43
N SER A 215 1.68 4.80 1.65
CA SER A 215 2.48 3.85 2.44
C SER A 215 2.11 2.37 2.21
N TRP A 216 1.34 2.07 1.17
CA TRP A 216 0.95 0.71 0.72
C TRP A 216 0.88 0.68 -0.80
N THR A 217 0.97 -0.50 -1.41
CA THR A 217 1.15 -0.68 -2.85
C THR A 217 0.13 0.06 -3.71
N SER A 218 -1.18 -0.13 -3.47
CA SER A 218 -2.20 0.55 -4.28
C SER A 218 -2.31 2.05 -4.00
N GLY A 219 -1.99 2.50 -2.78
CA GLY A 219 -1.88 3.94 -2.46
C GLY A 219 -0.70 4.59 -3.16
N SER A 220 0.46 3.93 -3.13
CA SER A 220 1.64 4.39 -3.87
C SER A 220 1.41 4.39 -5.38
N LEU A 221 0.75 3.35 -5.92
CA LEU A 221 0.35 3.30 -7.33
C LEU A 221 -0.51 4.51 -7.70
N TYR A 222 -1.60 4.76 -6.96
CA TYR A 222 -2.47 5.92 -7.20
C TYR A 222 -1.68 7.23 -7.18
N THR A 223 -0.83 7.41 -6.16
CA THR A 223 0.02 8.59 -6.02
C THR A 223 1.00 8.73 -7.19
N SER A 224 1.62 7.63 -7.62
CA SER A 224 2.58 7.63 -8.73
C SER A 224 1.93 7.91 -10.09
N LEU A 225 0.63 7.66 -10.22
CA LEU A 225 -0.12 8.00 -11.43
C LEU A 225 -0.64 9.43 -11.42
N THR A 226 -1.07 9.96 -10.27
CA THR A 226 -1.85 11.20 -10.19
C THR A 226 -1.16 12.36 -9.50
N GLY A 227 -0.17 12.09 -8.63
CA GLY A 227 0.43 13.09 -7.74
C GLY A 227 -0.44 13.42 -6.52
N PHE A 228 -1.59 12.76 -6.33
CA PHE A 228 -2.39 12.89 -5.11
C PHE A 228 -2.11 11.73 -4.15
N PRO A 229 -2.05 11.98 -2.83
CA PRO A 229 -2.04 10.89 -1.86
C PRO A 229 -3.39 10.16 -1.87
N ALA A 230 -3.39 8.84 -1.66
CA ALA A 230 -4.59 8.00 -1.72
C ALA A 230 -5.46 8.15 -0.47
N GLU A 231 -6.01 9.34 -0.26
CA GLU A 231 -6.92 9.66 0.84
C GLU A 231 -8.36 9.62 0.31
N PHE A 232 -9.05 8.46 0.48
CA PHE A 232 -10.41 8.24 0.01
C PHE A 232 -11.43 8.19 1.15
N GLY A 233 -11.02 8.49 2.38
CA GLY A 233 -11.86 8.37 3.55
C GLY A 233 -12.12 6.92 3.96
N ILE A 234 -13.26 6.70 4.64
CA ILE A 234 -13.63 5.38 5.14
C ILE A 234 -14.05 4.50 3.97
N GLY A 235 -13.43 3.33 3.87
CA GLY A 235 -13.64 2.40 2.77
C GLY A 235 -12.50 2.37 1.74
N GLY A 236 -11.55 3.31 1.81
CA GLY A 236 -10.31 3.28 1.03
C GLY A 236 -10.54 3.04 -0.47
N ASN A 237 -9.85 2.07 -1.04
CA ASN A 237 -9.89 1.74 -2.47
C ASN A 237 -11.24 1.22 -2.99
N GLN A 238 -12.23 0.96 -2.12
CA GLN A 238 -13.57 0.50 -2.55
C GLN A 238 -14.25 1.47 -3.53
N ILE A 239 -13.86 2.75 -3.49
CA ILE A 239 -14.39 3.76 -4.41
C ILE A 239 -14.19 3.35 -5.87
N PHE A 240 -13.10 2.63 -6.18
CA PHE A 240 -12.77 2.20 -7.55
C PHE A 240 -13.62 1.02 -8.04
N HIS A 241 -14.25 0.23 -7.16
CA HIS A 241 -15.08 -0.90 -7.60
C HIS A 241 -16.31 -0.48 -8.41
N THR A 242 -16.78 0.74 -8.24
CA THR A 242 -17.89 1.32 -8.98
C THR A 242 -17.47 2.47 -9.88
N ALA A 243 -16.17 2.73 -10.01
CA ALA A 243 -15.63 3.79 -10.84
C ALA A 243 -15.80 3.47 -12.32
N VAL A 244 -16.11 4.49 -13.09
CA VAL A 244 -16.21 4.44 -14.56
C VAL A 244 -14.99 5.11 -15.17
N HIS A 245 -14.61 6.27 -14.65
CA HIS A 245 -13.42 7.04 -15.05
C HIS A 245 -13.01 8.00 -13.94
N SER A 246 -11.89 8.66 -14.13
CA SER A 246 -11.36 9.70 -13.22
C SER A 246 -11.36 11.06 -13.92
N ASN A 247 -11.80 12.10 -13.22
CA ASN A 247 -11.57 13.50 -13.57
C ASN A 247 -10.22 14.01 -13.05
N ILE A 248 -9.55 13.19 -12.23
CA ILE A 248 -8.18 13.45 -11.81
C ILE A 248 -7.24 12.95 -12.90
N SER A 249 -6.42 13.85 -13.42
CA SER A 249 -5.44 13.55 -14.48
C SER A 249 -4.33 12.63 -13.99
N SER A 250 -3.89 11.76 -14.88
CA SER A 250 -2.81 10.82 -14.63
C SER A 250 -1.71 10.89 -15.69
N ILE A 251 -0.52 10.39 -15.37
CA ILE A 251 0.53 10.23 -16.39
C ILE A 251 0.12 9.27 -17.50
N VAL A 252 -0.82 8.34 -17.24
CA VAL A 252 -1.37 7.43 -18.26
C VAL A 252 -2.10 8.22 -19.34
N ASP A 253 -2.90 9.21 -18.93
CA ASP A 253 -3.63 10.09 -19.88
C ASP A 253 -2.64 10.86 -20.77
N VAL A 254 -1.52 11.33 -20.19
CA VAL A 254 -0.46 12.02 -20.93
C VAL A 254 0.16 11.14 -22.00
N PHE A 255 0.54 9.91 -21.64
CA PHE A 255 1.15 8.97 -22.59
C PHE A 255 0.13 8.53 -23.67
N ARG A 256 -1.12 8.26 -23.31
CA ARG A 256 -2.18 7.91 -24.28
C ARG A 256 -2.47 9.03 -25.28
N LYS A 257 -2.47 10.29 -24.83
CA LYS A 257 -2.62 11.46 -25.72
C LYS A 257 -1.46 11.61 -26.71
N ASN A 258 -0.30 11.02 -26.41
CA ASN A 258 0.86 10.98 -27.28
C ASN A 258 1.00 9.66 -28.06
N ASP A 259 -0.08 8.92 -28.20
CA ASP A 259 -0.18 7.68 -29.01
C ASP A 259 0.69 6.52 -28.47
N TYR A 260 1.06 6.55 -27.18
CA TYR A 260 1.73 5.45 -26.52
C TYR A 260 0.76 4.32 -26.22
N ARG A 261 1.24 3.08 -26.35
CA ARG A 261 0.56 1.94 -25.77
C ARG A 261 0.87 1.86 -24.29
N THR A 262 -0.14 1.88 -23.43
CA THR A 262 0.02 1.84 -21.99
C THR A 262 -0.21 0.43 -21.44
N ILE A 263 0.79 -0.13 -20.74
CA ILE A 263 0.80 -1.51 -20.26
C ILE A 263 1.15 -1.52 -18.79
N PHE A 264 0.35 -2.22 -17.99
CA PHE A 264 0.66 -2.48 -16.60
C PHE A 264 0.90 -3.97 -16.37
N ILE A 265 2.00 -4.32 -15.70
CA ILE A 265 2.38 -5.71 -15.41
C ILE A 265 2.51 -5.88 -13.90
N ILE A 266 1.79 -6.86 -13.33
CA ILE A 266 1.75 -7.15 -11.89
C ILE A 266 1.54 -8.65 -11.67
N GLY A 267 1.91 -9.15 -10.49
CA GLY A 267 1.70 -10.56 -10.14
C GLY A 267 0.22 -10.96 -10.16
N ASN A 268 -0.62 -10.20 -9.45
CA ASN A 268 -2.08 -10.39 -9.37
C ASN A 268 -2.78 -9.02 -9.31
N ALA A 269 -3.47 -8.65 -10.36
CA ALA A 269 -4.18 -7.38 -10.43
C ALA A 269 -5.44 -7.33 -9.55
N GLU A 270 -6.00 -8.47 -9.14
CA GLU A 270 -7.17 -8.50 -8.25
C GLU A 270 -6.79 -8.18 -6.79
N PHE A 271 -5.51 -8.35 -6.44
CA PHE A 271 -5.06 -8.05 -5.08
C PHE A 271 -5.25 -6.56 -4.75
N SER A 272 -5.87 -6.28 -3.58
CA SER A 272 -6.12 -4.93 -3.05
C SER A 272 -6.86 -3.98 -4.00
N GLY A 273 -7.70 -4.51 -4.91
CA GLY A 273 -8.51 -3.71 -5.84
C GLY A 273 -7.70 -2.99 -6.92
N THR A 274 -6.46 -3.40 -7.16
CA THR A 274 -5.53 -2.78 -8.11
C THR A 274 -6.11 -2.73 -9.52
N ARG A 275 -6.75 -3.81 -10.02
CA ARG A 275 -7.38 -3.84 -11.34
C ARG A 275 -8.38 -2.72 -11.53
N SER A 276 -9.20 -2.44 -10.50
CA SER A 276 -10.20 -1.37 -10.56
C SER A 276 -9.56 0.02 -10.70
N ILE A 277 -8.44 0.26 -10.00
CA ILE A 277 -7.65 1.49 -10.14
C ILE A 277 -7.13 1.60 -11.58
N LEU A 278 -6.46 0.56 -12.09
CA LEU A 278 -5.86 0.55 -13.42
C LEU A 278 -6.90 0.75 -14.54
N THR A 279 -8.08 0.14 -14.39
CA THR A 279 -9.20 0.31 -15.32
C THR A 279 -9.73 1.73 -15.30
N THR A 280 -9.85 2.34 -14.10
CA THR A 280 -10.31 3.73 -13.94
C THR A 280 -9.37 4.72 -14.61
N PHE A 281 -8.06 4.46 -14.63
CA PHE A 281 -7.05 5.28 -15.32
C PHE A 281 -6.73 4.80 -16.75
N HIS A 282 -7.54 3.89 -17.29
CA HIS A 282 -7.55 3.51 -18.71
C HIS A 282 -6.21 2.98 -19.25
N PHE A 283 -5.48 2.14 -18.48
CA PHE A 283 -4.40 1.37 -19.09
C PHE A 283 -4.96 0.53 -20.25
N ASP A 284 -4.27 0.54 -21.38
CA ASP A 284 -4.70 -0.22 -22.56
C ASP A 284 -4.57 -1.73 -22.36
N GLU A 285 -3.64 -2.15 -21.49
CA GLU A 285 -3.39 -3.56 -21.20
C GLU A 285 -2.97 -3.74 -19.74
N ILE A 286 -3.67 -4.63 -19.04
CA ILE A 286 -3.35 -5.05 -17.68
C ILE A 286 -2.97 -6.53 -17.75
N VAL A 287 -1.71 -6.82 -17.45
CA VAL A 287 -1.06 -8.12 -17.61
C VAL A 287 -0.73 -8.68 -16.23
N ASP A 288 -1.27 -9.84 -15.91
CA ASP A 288 -1.04 -10.54 -14.65
C ASP A 288 -0.98 -12.08 -14.88
N TYR A 289 -1.07 -12.85 -13.80
CA TYR A 289 -0.98 -14.32 -13.89
C TYR A 289 -2.01 -14.97 -14.83
N PHE A 290 -3.14 -14.33 -15.13
CA PHE A 290 -4.11 -14.83 -16.11
C PHE A 290 -3.57 -14.84 -17.55
N TRP A 291 -2.60 -13.98 -17.84
CA TRP A 291 -1.95 -13.88 -19.15
C TRP A 291 -0.68 -14.74 -19.24
N ALA A 292 -0.24 -15.28 -18.10
CA ALA A 292 0.99 -16.03 -18.02
C ALA A 292 0.86 -17.41 -18.68
N PRO A 293 1.93 -17.93 -19.32
CA PRO A 293 1.99 -19.32 -19.71
C PRO A 293 1.77 -20.28 -18.53
N ASP A 294 1.14 -21.44 -18.77
CA ASP A 294 0.90 -22.48 -17.76
C ASP A 294 2.19 -22.98 -17.06
N THR A 295 3.35 -22.68 -17.63
CA THR A 295 4.67 -23.04 -17.08
C THR A 295 5.16 -22.10 -15.98
N PHE A 296 4.47 -20.96 -15.76
CA PHE A 296 4.82 -19.99 -14.74
C PHE A 296 4.20 -20.38 -13.40
N ASP A 297 4.92 -20.10 -12.33
CA ASP A 297 4.45 -20.41 -10.99
C ASP A 297 3.61 -19.26 -10.42
N VAL A 298 2.51 -19.62 -9.80
CA VAL A 298 1.60 -18.67 -9.15
C VAL A 298 1.68 -18.83 -7.64
N SER A 299 2.04 -17.75 -6.96
CA SER A 299 2.07 -17.62 -5.51
C SER A 299 0.74 -17.09 -4.96
N ALA A 300 0.70 -16.82 -3.66
CA ALA A 300 -0.44 -16.15 -3.02
C ALA A 300 -0.72 -14.72 -3.56
N LEU A 301 0.31 -14.05 -4.10
CA LEU A 301 0.20 -12.73 -4.72
C LEU A 301 0.30 -12.77 -6.27
N GLY A 302 0.04 -13.91 -6.88
CA GLY A 302 0.15 -14.09 -8.33
C GLY A 302 1.55 -14.53 -8.77
N LEU A 303 2.05 -13.99 -9.88
CA LEU A 303 3.38 -14.33 -10.40
C LEU A 303 4.48 -13.93 -9.43
N HIS A 304 5.49 -14.80 -9.29
CA HIS A 304 6.76 -14.42 -8.70
C HIS A 304 7.50 -13.38 -9.54
N ASP A 305 8.33 -12.54 -8.93
CA ASP A 305 9.07 -11.49 -9.64
C ASP A 305 9.91 -12.04 -10.80
N ARG A 306 10.46 -13.25 -10.69
CA ARG A 306 11.16 -13.95 -11.78
C ARG A 306 10.28 -14.10 -13.03
N ASP A 307 9.07 -14.62 -12.86
CA ASP A 307 8.13 -14.84 -13.95
C ASP A 307 7.50 -13.53 -14.43
N LEU A 308 7.30 -12.57 -13.53
CA LEU A 308 6.87 -11.21 -13.83
C LEU A 308 7.81 -10.53 -14.83
N PHE A 309 9.14 -10.59 -14.60
CA PHE A 309 10.12 -10.02 -15.52
C PHE A 309 10.29 -10.85 -16.80
N ALA A 310 10.08 -12.16 -16.76
CA ALA A 310 10.01 -12.98 -17.98
C ALA A 310 8.83 -12.53 -18.86
N LEU A 311 7.66 -12.29 -18.26
CA LEU A 311 6.48 -11.76 -18.96
C LEU A 311 6.73 -10.34 -19.48
N ALA A 312 7.42 -9.49 -18.73
CA ALA A 312 7.81 -8.16 -19.18
C ALA A 312 8.70 -8.21 -20.44
N LYS A 313 9.66 -9.14 -20.52
CA LYS A 313 10.48 -9.34 -21.74
C LYS A 313 9.61 -9.73 -22.95
N ILE A 314 8.63 -10.61 -22.78
CA ILE A 314 7.69 -10.99 -23.84
C ILE A 314 6.91 -9.75 -24.31
N LYS A 315 6.41 -8.96 -23.38
CA LYS A 315 5.65 -7.73 -23.70
C LYS A 315 6.52 -6.68 -24.39
N VAL A 316 7.78 -6.53 -24.01
CA VAL A 316 8.73 -5.65 -24.73
C VAL A 316 8.86 -6.08 -26.19
N GLU A 317 9.09 -7.39 -26.49
CA GLU A 317 9.19 -7.87 -27.87
C GLU A 317 7.90 -7.64 -28.67
N GLU A 318 6.72 -7.86 -28.06
CA GLU A 318 5.43 -7.57 -28.69
C GLU A 318 5.30 -6.07 -29.09
N GLN A 319 5.74 -5.16 -28.23
CA GLN A 319 5.63 -3.73 -28.49
C GLN A 319 6.63 -3.27 -29.57
N LEU A 320 7.85 -3.79 -29.54
CA LEU A 320 8.84 -3.52 -30.59
C LEU A 320 8.32 -3.91 -31.98
N GLY A 321 7.62 -5.04 -32.07
CA GLY A 321 6.96 -5.48 -33.32
C GLY A 321 5.85 -4.54 -33.81
N ARG A 322 5.26 -3.72 -32.95
CA ARG A 322 4.18 -2.77 -33.30
C ARG A 322 4.69 -1.43 -33.85
N GLY A 323 5.95 -1.07 -33.57
CA GLY A 323 6.57 0.15 -34.08
C GLY A 323 6.02 1.46 -33.50
N LYS A 324 5.25 1.41 -32.39
CA LYS A 324 4.77 2.57 -31.65
C LYS A 324 5.48 2.66 -30.30
N PRO A 325 5.64 3.88 -29.74
CA PRO A 325 6.17 4.02 -28.39
C PRO A 325 5.24 3.39 -27.35
N PHE A 326 5.81 2.90 -26.25
CA PHE A 326 5.04 2.32 -25.15
C PHE A 326 5.43 2.92 -23.80
N PHE A 327 4.45 2.98 -22.92
CA PHE A 327 4.60 3.23 -21.49
C PHE A 327 4.29 1.94 -20.75
N MET A 328 5.29 1.33 -20.14
CA MET A 328 5.18 0.07 -19.41
C MET A 328 5.45 0.31 -17.93
N PHE A 329 4.49 -0.04 -17.09
CA PHE A 329 4.62 0.03 -15.64
C PHE A 329 4.65 -1.40 -15.08
N ILE A 330 5.72 -1.75 -14.37
CA ILE A 330 5.93 -3.06 -13.75
C ILE A 330 5.89 -2.87 -12.23
N SER A 331 4.99 -3.61 -11.55
CA SER A 331 4.88 -3.60 -10.09
C SER A 331 5.27 -4.96 -9.55
N THR A 332 6.36 -5.01 -8.76
CA THR A 332 6.89 -6.25 -8.18
C THR A 332 6.15 -6.62 -6.89
N THR A 333 6.28 -7.86 -6.43
CA THR A 333 5.44 -8.40 -5.34
C THR A 333 6.17 -9.29 -4.33
N ASP A 334 7.26 -9.97 -4.68
CA ASP A 334 7.84 -11.01 -3.81
C ASP A 334 8.43 -10.49 -2.48
N SER A 335 8.88 -9.24 -2.43
CA SER A 335 9.35 -8.61 -1.19
C SER A 335 8.22 -8.05 -0.32
N HIS A 336 6.98 -8.52 -0.53
CA HIS A 336 5.81 -8.11 0.25
C HIS A 336 5.94 -8.54 1.73
N PHE A 337 5.54 -7.63 2.59
CA PHE A 337 5.40 -7.82 4.04
C PHE A 337 4.49 -9.04 4.38
N PRO A 338 4.71 -9.83 5.47
CA PRO A 338 5.74 -9.59 6.51
C PRO A 338 7.15 -10.17 6.22
N ASP A 339 7.24 -11.32 5.55
CA ASP A 339 8.47 -12.13 5.46
C ASP A 339 8.96 -12.29 4.01
N GLY A 340 8.28 -11.66 3.03
CA GLY A 340 8.48 -11.94 1.61
C GLY A 340 7.81 -13.24 1.17
N ILE A 341 7.68 -13.43 -0.14
CA ILE A 341 7.14 -14.63 -0.77
C ILE A 341 8.27 -15.29 -1.55
N VAL A 342 8.92 -16.28 -0.92
CA VAL A 342 10.10 -16.94 -1.48
C VAL A 342 9.75 -17.75 -2.73
N ASP A 343 10.37 -17.41 -3.87
CA ASP A 343 10.34 -18.24 -5.08
C ASP A 343 11.29 -19.43 -4.91
N PRO A 344 10.80 -20.69 -4.84
CA PRO A 344 11.64 -21.86 -4.69
C PRO A 344 12.62 -22.08 -5.85
N LYS A 345 12.28 -21.61 -7.07
CA LYS A 345 13.13 -21.74 -8.26
C LYS A 345 14.34 -20.81 -8.24
N MET A 346 14.35 -19.82 -7.39
CA MET A 346 15.49 -18.93 -7.21
C MET A 346 16.50 -19.42 -6.18
N GLN A 347 16.16 -20.51 -5.44
CA GLN A 347 17.12 -21.18 -4.56
C GLN A 347 18.26 -21.80 -5.40
N GLY A 348 19.51 -21.44 -5.05
CA GLY A 348 20.69 -21.86 -5.82
C GLY A 348 21.06 -20.92 -6.99
N VAL A 349 20.15 -20.03 -7.42
CA VAL A 349 20.45 -18.93 -8.35
C VAL A 349 20.97 -17.71 -7.58
N VAL A 350 20.27 -17.35 -6.51
CA VAL A 350 20.67 -16.30 -5.58
C VAL A 350 21.23 -16.94 -4.31
N SER A 351 22.24 -16.32 -3.71
CA SER A 351 22.85 -16.81 -2.47
C SER A 351 21.83 -16.88 -1.33
N PRO A 352 21.89 -17.90 -0.47
CA PRO A 352 21.03 -17.99 0.71
C PRO A 352 21.13 -16.74 1.61
N ARG A 353 20.02 -16.35 2.22
CA ARG A 353 19.93 -15.22 3.16
C ARG A 353 19.38 -15.68 4.51
N ASN A 354 19.56 -14.86 5.54
CA ASN A 354 19.17 -15.19 6.91
C ASN A 354 17.65 -15.26 7.12
N ASN A 355 16.87 -14.58 6.27
CA ASN A 355 15.41 -14.56 6.32
C ASN A 355 14.81 -14.48 4.92
N GLY A 356 13.49 -14.73 4.82
CA GLY A 356 12.76 -14.74 3.55
C GLY A 356 12.74 -13.39 2.86
N PHE A 357 12.55 -12.29 3.60
CA PHE A 357 12.53 -10.95 3.04
C PHE A 357 13.85 -10.59 2.36
N ASP A 358 15.01 -10.77 3.04
CA ASP A 358 16.33 -10.48 2.46
C ASP A 358 16.60 -11.35 1.22
N PHE A 359 16.09 -12.58 1.23
CA PHE A 359 16.17 -13.45 0.05
C PHE A 359 15.36 -12.88 -1.11
N CYS A 360 14.10 -12.47 -0.89
CA CYS A 360 13.25 -11.86 -1.91
C CYS A 360 13.85 -10.54 -2.45
N VAL A 361 14.42 -9.71 -1.56
CA VAL A 361 15.19 -8.51 -1.95
C VAL A 361 16.32 -8.85 -2.92
N SER A 362 17.11 -9.89 -2.60
CA SER A 362 18.22 -10.30 -3.46
C SER A 362 17.76 -10.93 -4.78
N VAL A 363 16.60 -11.60 -4.77
CA VAL A 363 15.96 -12.12 -6.00
C VAL A 363 15.49 -10.95 -6.86
N LEU A 364 14.80 -9.98 -6.28
CA LEU A 364 14.34 -8.79 -7.00
C LEU A 364 15.51 -8.02 -7.64
N ASP A 365 16.58 -7.78 -6.88
CA ASP A 365 17.79 -7.15 -7.41
C ASP A 365 18.37 -7.91 -8.60
N TYR A 366 18.44 -9.24 -8.50
CA TYR A 366 18.94 -10.11 -9.58
C TYR A 366 18.07 -10.02 -10.84
N VAL A 367 16.73 -10.15 -10.70
CA VAL A 367 15.83 -10.17 -11.87
C VAL A 367 15.70 -8.78 -12.52
N VAL A 368 15.80 -7.69 -11.73
CA VAL A 368 15.92 -6.34 -12.27
C VAL A 368 17.22 -6.18 -13.06
N GLY A 369 18.34 -6.63 -12.50
CA GLY A 369 19.63 -6.59 -13.18
C GLY A 369 19.62 -7.35 -14.51
N ASP A 370 19.07 -8.57 -14.50
CA ASP A 370 18.90 -9.41 -15.70
C ASP A 370 17.97 -8.77 -16.74
N PHE A 371 16.91 -8.11 -16.31
CA PHE A 371 16.02 -7.36 -17.21
C PHE A 371 16.71 -6.16 -17.86
N ILE A 372 17.47 -5.38 -17.08
CA ILE A 372 18.24 -4.24 -17.64
C ILE A 372 19.31 -4.73 -18.62
N ASP A 373 20.01 -5.82 -18.30
CA ASP A 373 21.03 -6.40 -19.20
C ASP A 373 20.36 -6.96 -20.48
N TYR A 374 19.16 -7.56 -20.40
CA TYR A 374 18.36 -7.92 -21.57
C TYR A 374 18.04 -6.69 -22.45
N LEU A 375 17.55 -5.58 -21.85
CA LEU A 375 17.24 -4.36 -22.61
C LEU A 375 18.48 -3.78 -23.29
N ARG A 376 19.67 -3.89 -22.66
CA ARG A 376 20.97 -3.51 -23.24
C ARG A 376 21.35 -4.40 -24.42
N CYS A 377 21.28 -5.72 -24.24
CA CYS A 377 21.61 -6.70 -25.30
C CYS A 377 20.70 -6.54 -26.52
N ARG A 378 19.44 -6.22 -26.32
CA ARG A 378 18.46 -5.96 -27.38
C ARG A 378 18.53 -4.55 -27.96
N ARG A 379 19.39 -3.68 -27.42
CA ARG A 379 19.48 -2.24 -27.73
C ARG A 379 18.16 -1.48 -27.53
N VAL A 380 17.24 -2.02 -26.76
CA VAL A 380 15.98 -1.36 -26.44
C VAL A 380 16.23 -0.15 -25.53
N ILE A 381 17.23 -0.24 -24.66
CA ILE A 381 17.62 0.82 -23.74
C ILE A 381 18.03 2.11 -24.47
N ASP A 382 18.55 2.02 -25.69
CA ASP A 382 19.01 3.18 -26.47
C ASP A 382 17.86 4.17 -26.78
N ASN A 383 16.62 3.65 -26.87
CA ASN A 383 15.40 4.43 -27.10
C ASN A 383 14.38 4.27 -25.97
N THR A 384 14.84 4.06 -24.74
CA THR A 384 13.95 3.83 -23.60
C THR A 384 14.42 4.60 -22.38
N THR A 385 13.54 5.36 -21.76
CA THR A 385 13.76 5.96 -20.45
C THR A 385 13.22 5.01 -19.38
N ILE A 386 14.05 4.71 -18.38
CA ILE A 386 13.74 3.73 -17.33
C ILE A 386 13.78 4.43 -15.98
N PHE A 387 12.77 4.16 -15.16
CA PHE A 387 12.66 4.60 -13.78
C PHE A 387 12.52 3.40 -12.86
N LEU A 388 13.35 3.35 -11.82
CA LEU A 388 13.33 2.35 -10.77
C LEU A 388 13.09 3.09 -9.46
N TYR A 389 12.03 2.75 -8.73
CA TYR A 389 11.79 3.33 -7.41
C TYR A 389 11.05 2.36 -6.50
N PRO A 390 11.24 2.44 -5.17
CA PRO A 390 10.44 1.70 -4.20
C PRO A 390 9.01 2.25 -4.18
N ASP A 391 8.02 1.36 -4.14
CA ASP A 391 6.63 1.78 -4.01
C ASP A 391 6.36 2.46 -2.66
N HIS A 392 6.85 1.88 -1.57
CA HIS A 392 6.75 2.44 -0.22
C HIS A 392 7.88 1.93 0.68
N LEU A 393 7.94 2.45 1.91
CA LEU A 393 8.84 1.94 2.94
C LEU A 393 8.43 0.51 3.34
N LYS A 394 9.42 -0.33 3.66
CA LYS A 394 9.14 -1.65 4.22
C LYS A 394 8.23 -1.54 5.44
N MET A 395 7.09 -2.21 5.38
CA MET A 395 6.13 -2.25 6.47
C MET A 395 6.66 -3.11 7.64
N GLY A 396 6.16 -2.87 8.84
CA GLY A 396 6.58 -3.60 10.03
C GLY A 396 7.99 -3.21 10.51
N THR A 397 8.84 -4.20 10.76
CA THR A 397 10.22 -3.95 11.24
C THR A 397 11.05 -3.27 10.15
N PRO A 398 11.66 -2.11 10.43
CA PRO A 398 12.59 -1.48 9.48
C PRO A 398 13.72 -2.43 9.06
N PRO A 399 14.37 -2.21 7.92
CA PRO A 399 15.60 -2.90 7.56
C PRO A 399 16.64 -2.79 8.67
N THR A 400 17.47 -3.80 8.82
CA THR A 400 18.56 -3.81 9.80
C THR A 400 19.72 -2.89 9.45
N CYS A 401 19.71 -2.35 8.25
CA CYS A 401 20.74 -1.48 7.68
C CYS A 401 20.28 -0.03 7.63
N GLY A 402 21.24 0.91 7.63
CA GLY A 402 20.94 2.35 7.58
C GLY A 402 20.41 2.91 8.91
N ASP A 403 19.94 4.16 8.87
CA ASP A 403 19.35 4.84 10.03
C ASP A 403 17.83 4.58 10.06
N PRO A 404 17.30 3.92 11.09
CA PRO A 404 15.86 3.68 11.20
C PRO A 404 15.03 4.97 11.38
N ASN A 405 15.66 6.10 11.73
CA ASN A 405 15.01 7.40 11.87
C ASN A 405 15.07 8.25 10.59
N ASP A 406 15.90 7.86 9.61
CA ASP A 406 16.00 8.54 8.30
C ASP A 406 15.68 7.55 7.18
N ARG A 407 14.43 7.11 7.12
CA ARG A 407 13.94 6.19 6.10
C ARG A 407 13.46 6.96 4.90
N ARG A 408 13.98 6.63 3.72
CA ARG A 408 13.66 7.30 2.45
C ARG A 408 13.41 6.30 1.35
N LEU A 409 12.80 6.81 0.30
CA LEU A 409 12.73 6.17 -1.01
C LEU A 409 13.79 6.81 -1.92
N TYR A 410 13.84 6.36 -3.16
CA TYR A 410 14.75 6.87 -4.18
C TYR A 410 14.16 6.68 -5.57
N VAL A 411 14.65 7.43 -6.54
CA VAL A 411 14.49 7.12 -7.98
C VAL A 411 15.86 6.94 -8.59
N ILE A 412 16.05 5.85 -9.33
CA ILE A 412 17.22 5.61 -10.20
C ILE A 412 16.70 5.64 -11.64
N SER A 413 17.36 6.40 -12.52
CA SER A 413 16.97 6.50 -13.94
C SER A 413 18.17 6.72 -14.84
N ASN A 414 18.11 6.17 -16.05
CA ASN A 414 19.05 6.46 -17.13
C ASN A 414 18.80 7.83 -17.80
N SER A 415 17.80 8.58 -17.32
CA SER A 415 17.54 9.94 -17.81
C SER A 415 18.47 10.96 -17.19
N ALA A 416 19.09 11.80 -18.02
CA ALA A 416 19.84 12.97 -17.56
C ALA A 416 18.94 14.14 -17.09
N SER A 417 17.64 14.05 -17.33
CA SER A 417 16.67 15.14 -17.05
C SER A 417 15.97 14.97 -15.71
N LEU A 418 16.47 14.15 -14.79
CA LEU A 418 15.93 14.09 -13.44
C LEU A 418 16.03 15.46 -12.74
N PRO A 419 15.05 15.82 -11.87
CA PRO A 419 15.12 17.04 -11.08
C PRO A 419 16.42 17.10 -10.28
N GLN A 420 17.04 18.27 -10.22
CA GLN A 420 18.19 18.47 -9.32
C GLN A 420 17.68 18.47 -7.87
N GLN A 421 18.42 17.81 -6.97
CA GLN A 421 18.04 17.65 -5.55
C GLN A 421 18.23 18.95 -4.74
N GLN A 422 17.64 20.06 -5.20
CA GLN A 422 17.67 21.34 -4.49
C GLN A 422 16.50 21.51 -3.51
N LYS A 423 15.43 20.71 -3.66
CA LYS A 423 14.25 20.70 -2.80
C LYS A 423 13.99 19.30 -2.27
N ARG A 424 13.27 19.21 -1.17
CA ARG A 424 12.74 17.92 -0.69
C ARG A 424 11.67 17.43 -1.66
N LEU A 425 11.90 16.27 -2.25
CA LEU A 425 10.94 15.58 -3.12
C LEU A 425 10.22 14.51 -2.31
N TYR A 426 8.94 14.31 -2.60
CA TYR A 426 8.07 13.35 -1.93
C TYR A 426 7.45 12.39 -2.94
N GLN A 427 6.76 11.33 -2.49
CA GLN A 427 6.11 10.38 -3.42
C GLN A 427 5.09 11.07 -4.34
N ILE A 428 4.41 12.12 -3.89
CA ILE A 428 3.51 12.93 -4.73
C ILE A 428 4.22 13.64 -5.89
N ASP A 429 5.55 13.74 -5.87
CA ASP A 429 6.35 14.30 -6.97
C ASP A 429 6.69 13.26 -8.06
N ILE A 430 6.45 11.96 -7.82
CA ILE A 430 6.82 10.87 -8.76
C ILE A 430 6.27 11.09 -10.18
N PRO A 431 4.98 11.42 -10.40
CA PRO A 431 4.49 11.61 -11.77
C PRO A 431 5.20 12.76 -12.48
N HIS A 432 5.51 13.86 -11.77
CA HIS A 432 6.31 14.96 -12.33
C HIS A 432 7.74 14.49 -12.67
N ILE A 433 8.38 13.71 -11.80
CA ILE A 433 9.73 13.15 -12.03
C ILE A 433 9.73 12.25 -13.28
N ILE A 434 8.70 11.40 -13.44
CA ILE A 434 8.58 10.52 -14.60
C ILE A 434 8.39 11.32 -15.89
N LEU A 435 7.47 12.29 -15.92
CA LEU A 435 7.21 13.09 -17.12
C LEU A 435 8.43 13.95 -17.50
N GLN A 436 9.06 14.61 -16.53
CA GLN A 436 10.26 15.40 -16.75
C GLN A 436 11.43 14.53 -17.26
N GLY A 437 11.67 13.39 -16.59
CA GLY A 437 12.72 12.46 -16.98
C GLY A 437 12.47 11.81 -18.34
N ALA A 438 11.22 11.60 -18.73
CA ALA A 438 10.82 11.12 -20.05
C ALA A 438 10.84 12.21 -21.13
N GLY A 439 11.20 13.46 -20.80
CA GLY A 439 11.24 14.56 -21.76
C GLY A 439 9.87 15.04 -22.22
N VAL A 440 8.81 14.78 -21.46
CA VAL A 440 7.45 15.16 -21.81
C VAL A 440 7.19 16.62 -21.40
N ARG A 441 6.80 17.45 -22.36
CA ARG A 441 6.27 18.80 -22.11
C ARG A 441 4.75 18.72 -21.92
N HIS A 442 4.21 19.34 -20.88
CA HIS A 442 2.78 19.25 -20.55
C HIS A 442 2.29 20.53 -19.86
N ASN A 443 0.96 20.68 -19.80
CA ASN A 443 0.26 21.75 -19.09
C ASN A 443 -0.33 21.32 -17.74
N LEU A 444 0.00 20.12 -17.25
CA LEU A 444 -0.51 19.62 -15.98
C LEU A 444 0.07 20.40 -14.80
N HIS A 445 -0.81 20.64 -13.82
CA HIS A 445 -0.46 21.05 -12.47
C HIS A 445 -0.71 19.87 -11.52
N PHE A 446 0.33 19.45 -10.80
CA PHE A 446 0.24 18.40 -9.79
C PHE A 446 -0.04 19.01 -8.41
N LEU A 447 -0.52 18.21 -7.46
CA LEU A 447 -0.77 18.67 -6.09
C LEU A 447 0.43 19.42 -5.51
N THR A 448 1.63 18.97 -5.81
CA THR A 448 2.89 19.58 -5.36
C THR A 448 3.05 21.05 -5.76
N ASP A 449 2.40 21.48 -6.85
CA ASP A 449 2.45 22.87 -7.34
C ASP A 449 1.60 23.82 -6.49
N TYR A 450 0.65 23.26 -5.73
CA TYR A 450 -0.25 24.00 -4.82
C TYR A 450 0.24 24.02 -3.37
N ILE A 451 1.33 23.29 -3.06
CA ILE A 451 1.89 23.20 -1.71
C ILE A 451 3.12 24.09 -1.60
N ALA A 452 3.01 25.20 -0.89
CA ALA A 452 4.12 26.11 -0.65
C ALA A 452 5.07 25.62 0.48
N ASP A 453 4.58 24.73 1.36
CA ASP A 453 5.32 24.23 2.52
C ASP A 453 6.46 23.28 2.08
N ASP A 454 7.61 23.40 2.73
CA ASP A 454 8.76 22.50 2.52
C ASP A 454 8.46 21.08 3.04
N ASP A 455 7.66 20.94 4.10
CA ASP A 455 7.19 19.66 4.62
C ASP A 455 5.81 19.31 4.06
N LYS A 456 5.82 18.75 2.85
CA LYS A 456 4.59 18.34 2.17
C LYS A 456 3.82 17.25 2.91
N ASN A 457 4.50 16.40 3.68
CA ASN A 457 3.82 15.37 4.46
C ASN A 457 3.02 15.97 5.62
N LEU A 458 3.58 16.96 6.31
CA LEU A 458 2.86 17.70 7.35
C LEU A 458 1.65 18.43 6.75
N TRP A 459 1.82 19.04 5.57
CA TRP A 459 0.71 19.68 4.85
C TRP A 459 -0.41 18.67 4.52
N ILE A 460 -0.07 17.49 4.00
CA ILE A 460 -1.03 16.40 3.72
C ILE A 460 -1.78 16.01 4.99
N GLU A 461 -1.08 15.82 6.13
CA GLU A 461 -1.71 15.49 7.41
C GLU A 461 -2.73 16.53 7.87
N GLN A 462 -2.48 17.80 7.59
CA GLN A 462 -3.36 18.91 7.95
C GLN A 462 -4.55 19.08 6.99
N HIS A 463 -4.46 18.50 5.77
CA HIS A 463 -5.45 18.69 4.71
C HIS A 463 -6.16 17.38 4.29
N LEU A 464 -6.27 16.41 5.21
CA LEU A 464 -6.89 15.11 4.90
C LEU A 464 -8.35 15.24 4.43
N THR A 465 -9.15 16.13 5.01
CA THR A 465 -10.54 16.35 4.57
C THR A 465 -10.62 16.94 3.17
N PRO A 466 -9.94 18.04 2.83
CA PRO A 466 -9.83 18.53 1.45
C PRO A 466 -9.37 17.47 0.46
N LEU A 467 -8.31 16.74 0.79
CA LEU A 467 -7.77 15.70 -0.09
C LEU A 467 -8.77 14.55 -0.31
N THR A 468 -9.49 14.16 0.74
CA THR A 468 -10.55 13.15 0.64
C THR A 468 -11.69 13.64 -0.26
N GLU A 469 -12.13 14.90 -0.11
CA GLU A 469 -13.19 15.47 -0.95
C GLU A 469 -12.77 15.59 -2.41
N ILE A 470 -11.54 16.03 -2.69
CA ILE A 470 -10.98 16.08 -4.05
C ILE A 470 -10.93 14.67 -4.65
N ASN A 471 -10.31 13.73 -3.96
CA ASN A 471 -10.15 12.37 -4.46
C ASN A 471 -11.50 11.68 -4.72
N THR A 472 -12.43 11.78 -3.76
CA THR A 472 -13.72 11.11 -3.90
C THR A 472 -14.64 11.78 -4.94
N SER A 473 -14.54 13.10 -5.11
CA SER A 473 -15.31 13.84 -6.13
C SER A 473 -14.70 13.71 -7.53
N GLY A 474 -13.39 13.49 -7.61
CA GLY A 474 -12.69 13.25 -8.87
C GLY A 474 -12.92 11.88 -9.48
N ILE A 475 -13.34 10.87 -8.67
CA ILE A 475 -13.65 9.53 -9.17
C ILE A 475 -15.13 9.44 -9.52
N VAL A 476 -15.44 9.36 -10.81
CA VAL A 476 -16.80 9.25 -11.31
C VAL A 476 -17.30 7.81 -11.19
N ARG A 477 -18.41 7.62 -10.50
CA ARG A 477 -18.98 6.31 -10.15
C ARG A 477 -20.33 6.07 -10.83
N ASN A 478 -20.62 4.82 -11.15
CA ASN A 478 -21.94 4.42 -11.62
C ASN A 478 -22.73 3.76 -10.47
N SER A 479 -23.69 4.48 -9.92
CA SER A 479 -24.53 4.00 -8.81
C SER A 479 -25.40 2.78 -9.17
N LYS A 480 -25.55 2.43 -10.44
CA LYS A 480 -26.34 1.27 -10.90
C LYS A 480 -25.57 -0.06 -10.80
N ILE A 481 -24.25 -0.03 -10.71
CA ILE A 481 -23.43 -1.26 -10.64
C ILE A 481 -23.48 -1.91 -9.24
N LEU A 482 -23.92 -1.19 -8.21
CA LEU A 482 -24.04 -1.71 -6.84
C LEU A 482 -25.11 -2.82 -6.66
N VAL A 483 -26.00 -3.02 -7.65
CA VAL A 483 -27.12 -3.98 -7.52
C VAL A 483 -26.77 -5.35 -8.09
N ASP A 484 -25.77 -5.47 -8.98
CA ASP A 484 -25.48 -6.71 -9.72
C ASP A 484 -24.17 -7.42 -9.31
N SER A 485 -23.46 -6.97 -8.28
CA SER A 485 -22.14 -7.53 -7.91
C SER A 485 -22.17 -8.94 -7.30
N ASP A 486 -23.34 -9.52 -7.06
CA ASP A 486 -23.47 -10.91 -6.56
C ASP A 486 -23.52 -11.97 -7.68
N THR A 487 -23.46 -11.56 -8.95
CA THR A 487 -23.62 -12.47 -10.11
C THR A 487 -22.59 -12.34 -11.21
N VAL A 488 -21.52 -11.56 -11.06
CA VAL A 488 -20.48 -11.50 -12.10
C VAL A 488 -19.52 -12.67 -11.95
N THR A 489 -19.87 -13.78 -12.57
CA THR A 489 -18.88 -14.78 -13.01
C THR A 489 -18.03 -14.13 -14.12
N PRO A 490 -16.68 -14.26 -14.09
CA PRO A 490 -15.85 -13.70 -15.14
C PRO A 490 -16.19 -14.34 -16.48
N ASP A 491 -16.69 -13.53 -17.40
CA ASP A 491 -16.95 -13.95 -18.77
C ASP A 491 -15.60 -14.31 -19.43
N ARG A 492 -15.41 -15.61 -19.65
CA ARG A 492 -14.26 -16.13 -20.38
C ARG A 492 -14.44 -15.82 -21.87
N GLY A 493 -14.21 -14.58 -22.23
CA GLY A 493 -14.08 -14.16 -23.63
C GLY A 493 -12.81 -14.76 -24.23
N ILE A 494 -12.92 -16.00 -24.67
CA ILE A 494 -11.91 -16.64 -25.54
C ILE A 494 -11.98 -15.89 -26.88
N VAL A 495 -11.07 -14.95 -27.09
CA VAL A 495 -10.72 -14.51 -28.44
C VAL A 495 -9.58 -15.40 -28.91
N LYS A 496 -9.93 -16.29 -29.85
CA LYS A 496 -8.98 -17.10 -30.61
C LYS A 496 -8.14 -16.24 -31.55
#